data_301e597fbbb709f557f410f0835abd9f
#
_entry.id   301e597fbbb709f557f410f0835abd9f
#
_cell.length_a   1.000
_cell.length_b   1.000
_cell.length_c   1.000
_cell.angle_alpha   90.00
_cell.angle_beta   90.00
_cell.angle_gamma   90.00
#
_symmetry.space_group_name_H-M   'P 1'
#
loop_
_entity.id
_entity.type
_entity.pdbx_description
1 polymer ?
#
loop_
_entity_poly.entity_id
_entity_poly.type
_entity_poly.pdbx_seq_one_letter_code
_entity_poly.pdbx_strand_id
1 'polypeptide(L)'
;MIQRLPIILLFIVIIVVGSSDHRVKKSKITHLEPIPISDSATMKEKLRAIDGWLLSLSENRKFNGAILVSKNNKPDLIKTYGYEDLDRKKPLSNQSSFRLGSVSKQFTAMALMILKNQDRLEYDDPAQKYLSSFPYGDVTIRHLLTHTSGIADYIELALEDYFSFFTNISFYLNQSMVNLFYTGKPHEFKDHYTVLTSADVLSMVSKHRDKRYFLSGEKYLYSNTGYVILSLIVESVAGQSFESFLDQEIFIPMKMENTSFWNLFTKPNKIKNRVQGLSLIHI
;
A
#
# COMPACT_ATOMS: atom_id res chain seq x y z
N MET A 1 -35.58 -13.36 30.64
CA MET A 1 -35.40 -13.78 29.26
C MET A 1 -34.32 -12.96 28.51
N ILE A 2 -33.49 -12.18 29.20
CA ILE A 2 -32.52 -11.21 28.62
C ILE A 2 -31.05 -11.69 28.76
N GLN A 3 -30.78 -12.76 29.51
CA GLN A 3 -29.40 -13.25 29.78
C GLN A 3 -28.83 -14.23 28.74
N ARG A 4 -29.58 -14.63 27.70
CA ARG A 4 -29.10 -15.60 26.71
C ARG A 4 -28.63 -14.97 25.39
N LEU A 5 -28.92 -13.68 25.16
CA LEU A 5 -28.52 -13.02 23.91
C LEU A 5 -27.02 -12.73 23.76
N PRO A 6 -26.29 -12.30 24.81
CA PRO A 6 -24.87 -12.03 24.69
C PRO A 6 -24.03 -13.29 24.43
N ILE A 7 -24.47 -14.45 24.89
CA ILE A 7 -23.75 -15.73 24.68
C ILE A 7 -23.89 -16.19 23.23
N ILE A 8 -25.05 -15.97 22.61
CA ILE A 8 -25.27 -16.34 21.18
C ILE A 8 -24.49 -15.40 20.28
N LEU A 9 -24.39 -14.11 20.60
CA LEU A 9 -23.58 -13.13 19.86
C LEU A 9 -22.09 -13.42 19.99
N LEU A 10 -21.62 -13.80 21.18
CA LEU A 10 -20.24 -14.22 21.41
C LEU A 10 -19.90 -15.51 20.64
N PHE A 11 -20.84 -16.46 20.55
CA PHE A 11 -20.67 -17.68 19.75
C PHE A 11 -20.64 -17.39 18.26
N ILE A 12 -21.45 -16.45 17.76
CA ILE A 12 -21.43 -16.07 16.33
C ILE A 12 -20.13 -15.33 16.01
N VAL A 13 -19.65 -14.44 16.86
CA VAL A 13 -18.34 -13.77 16.69
C VAL A 13 -17.18 -14.77 16.77
N ILE A 14 -17.23 -15.74 17.68
CA ILE A 14 -16.22 -16.80 17.78
C ILE A 14 -16.28 -17.75 16.58
N ILE A 15 -17.47 -18.08 16.05
CA ILE A 15 -17.60 -18.88 14.83
C ILE A 15 -17.11 -18.09 13.61
N VAL A 16 -17.31 -16.77 13.55
CA VAL A 16 -16.79 -15.92 12.47
C VAL A 16 -15.28 -15.77 12.56
N VAL A 17 -14.72 -15.61 13.77
CA VAL A 17 -13.26 -15.60 13.99
C VAL A 17 -12.66 -17.00 13.91
N GLY A 18 -13.38 -18.03 14.33
CA GLY A 18 -12.94 -19.43 14.24
C GLY A 18 -13.12 -20.06 12.86
N SER A 19 -14.07 -19.57 12.04
CA SER A 19 -14.23 -20.01 10.65
C SER A 19 -13.33 -19.23 9.67
N SER A 20 -12.68 -18.17 10.12
CA SER A 20 -11.56 -17.54 9.41
C SER A 20 -10.29 -18.40 9.41
N ASP A 21 -10.30 -19.55 10.08
CA ASP A 21 -9.47 -20.69 9.73
C ASP A 21 -10.02 -21.40 8.45
N HIS A 22 -10.64 -20.66 7.56
CA HIS A 22 -10.40 -20.89 6.17
C HIS A 22 -8.89 -20.76 6.04
N ARG A 23 -8.23 -21.91 6.23
CA ARG A 23 -7.02 -22.20 5.51
C ARG A 23 -7.23 -21.59 4.13
N VAL A 24 -6.86 -20.32 3.99
CA VAL A 24 -6.30 -19.87 2.74
C VAL A 24 -5.34 -21.01 2.50
N LYS A 25 -5.73 -21.97 1.65
CA LYS A 25 -4.80 -22.95 1.12
C LYS A 25 -3.67 -22.04 0.75
N LYS A 26 -2.58 -22.06 1.56
CA LYS A 26 -1.34 -21.43 1.17
C LYS A 26 -1.23 -21.89 -0.25
N SER A 27 -1.58 -21.01 -1.20
CA SER A 27 -1.38 -21.35 -2.57
C SER A 27 0.07 -21.70 -2.47
N LYS A 28 0.38 -22.98 -2.66
CA LYS A 28 1.76 -23.39 -2.78
C LYS A 28 2.23 -22.37 -3.78
N ILE A 29 3.12 -21.46 -3.33
CA ILE A 29 3.86 -20.64 -4.25
C ILE A 29 4.47 -21.73 -5.09
N THR A 30 3.80 -22.06 -6.19
CA THR A 30 4.26 -23.03 -7.14
C THR A 30 5.56 -22.42 -7.54
N HIS A 31 6.68 -23.00 -7.12
CA HIS A 31 8.00 -22.55 -7.52
C HIS A 31 7.87 -22.36 -9.02
N LEU A 32 7.95 -21.09 -9.45
CA LEU A 32 7.94 -20.81 -10.87
C LEU A 32 9.17 -21.52 -11.39
N GLU A 33 8.97 -22.51 -12.25
CA GLU A 33 10.08 -23.23 -12.82
C GLU A 33 11.06 -22.23 -13.42
N PRO A 34 12.34 -22.32 -13.08
CA PRO A 34 13.34 -21.41 -13.61
C PRO A 34 13.26 -21.42 -15.13
N ILE A 35 13.41 -20.27 -15.75
CA ILE A 35 13.51 -20.20 -17.21
C ILE A 35 14.81 -20.93 -17.58
N PRO A 36 14.78 -22.00 -18.38
CA PRO A 36 15.99 -22.72 -18.78
C PRO A 36 16.76 -21.88 -19.82
N ILE A 37 17.55 -20.94 -19.35
CA ILE A 37 18.37 -20.06 -20.18
C ILE A 37 19.83 -20.43 -19.95
N SER A 38 20.55 -20.80 -21.01
CA SER A 38 21.99 -21.02 -20.95
C SER A 38 22.73 -19.72 -20.58
N ASP A 39 23.78 -19.82 -19.78
CA ASP A 39 24.66 -18.67 -19.47
C ASP A 39 25.29 -18.07 -20.73
N SER A 40 25.57 -18.91 -21.74
CA SER A 40 26.10 -18.50 -23.05
C SER A 40 25.07 -17.91 -24.01
N ALA A 41 23.77 -17.90 -23.64
CA ALA A 41 22.71 -17.37 -24.49
C ALA A 41 22.90 -15.88 -24.77
N THR A 42 22.66 -15.47 -26.01
CA THR A 42 22.66 -14.06 -26.42
C THR A 42 21.53 -13.28 -25.72
N MET A 43 21.66 -11.97 -25.63
CA MET A 43 20.61 -11.13 -25.07
C MET A 43 19.26 -11.35 -25.78
N LYS A 44 19.26 -11.50 -27.09
CA LYS A 44 18.06 -11.76 -27.88
C LYS A 44 17.36 -13.08 -27.50
N GLU A 45 18.13 -14.11 -27.26
CA GLU A 45 17.61 -15.42 -26.81
C GLU A 45 17.06 -15.32 -25.37
N LYS A 46 17.76 -14.62 -24.49
CA LYS A 46 17.29 -14.35 -23.11
C LYS A 46 15.96 -13.59 -23.11
N LEU A 47 15.83 -12.55 -23.91
CA LEU A 47 14.59 -11.77 -24.01
C LEU A 47 13.45 -12.58 -24.60
N ARG A 48 13.69 -13.43 -25.61
CA ARG A 48 12.67 -14.34 -26.14
C ARG A 48 12.20 -15.36 -25.11
N ALA A 49 13.12 -15.91 -24.33
CA ALA A 49 12.78 -16.89 -23.29
C ALA A 49 11.93 -16.24 -22.19
N ILE A 50 12.27 -15.01 -21.77
CA ILE A 50 11.47 -14.21 -20.82
C ILE A 50 10.07 -13.95 -21.37
N ASP A 51 9.96 -13.50 -22.62
CA ASP A 51 8.68 -13.21 -23.28
C ASP A 51 7.78 -14.45 -23.32
N GLY A 52 8.30 -15.59 -23.79
CA GLY A 52 7.56 -16.85 -23.84
C GLY A 52 7.12 -17.36 -22.47
N TRP A 53 7.97 -17.22 -21.47
CA TRP A 53 7.66 -17.62 -20.09
C TRP A 53 6.54 -16.75 -19.50
N LEU A 54 6.62 -15.43 -19.62
CA LEU A 54 5.59 -14.51 -19.13
C LEU A 54 4.27 -14.69 -19.86
N LEU A 55 4.31 -14.95 -21.17
CA LEU A 55 3.12 -15.29 -21.95
C LEU A 55 2.43 -16.54 -21.39
N SER A 56 3.21 -17.62 -21.18
CA SER A 56 2.68 -18.85 -20.58
C SER A 56 2.09 -18.63 -19.18
N LEU A 57 2.74 -17.81 -18.34
CA LEU A 57 2.20 -17.46 -17.03
C LEU A 57 0.88 -16.70 -17.14
N SER A 58 0.77 -15.78 -18.10
CA SER A 58 -0.45 -14.99 -18.31
C SER A 58 -1.60 -15.85 -18.81
N GLU A 59 -1.35 -16.74 -19.77
CA GLU A 59 -2.36 -17.70 -20.28
C GLU A 59 -2.87 -18.62 -19.17
N ASN A 60 -2.00 -19.00 -18.23
CA ASN A 60 -2.35 -19.80 -17.05
C ASN A 60 -2.88 -18.95 -15.86
N ARG A 61 -3.18 -17.66 -16.07
CA ARG A 61 -3.67 -16.71 -15.03
C ARG A 61 -2.76 -16.57 -13.82
N LYS A 62 -1.45 -16.78 -13.98
CA LYS A 62 -0.43 -16.64 -12.93
C LYS A 62 0.30 -15.29 -13.00
N PHE A 63 0.14 -14.55 -14.08
CA PHE A 63 0.71 -13.22 -14.27
C PHE A 63 -0.27 -12.32 -15.03
N ASN A 64 -0.39 -11.07 -14.57
CA ASN A 64 -1.13 -10.01 -15.26
C ASN A 64 -0.38 -8.71 -15.03
N GLY A 65 0.27 -8.17 -16.05
CA GLY A 65 1.13 -7.02 -15.86
C GLY A 65 1.90 -6.59 -17.08
N ALA A 66 2.82 -5.66 -16.86
CA ALA A 66 3.74 -5.15 -17.87
C ALA A 66 5.19 -5.41 -17.45
N ILE A 67 6.05 -5.59 -18.42
CA ILE A 67 7.50 -5.70 -18.23
C ILE A 67 8.24 -4.70 -19.10
N LEU A 68 9.27 -4.10 -18.51
CA LEU A 68 10.30 -3.35 -19.20
C LEU A 68 11.65 -3.95 -18.87
N VAL A 69 12.42 -4.35 -19.87
CA VAL A 69 13.84 -4.68 -19.73
C VAL A 69 14.63 -3.64 -20.48
N SER A 70 15.60 -3.04 -19.80
CA SER A 70 16.43 -1.97 -20.36
C SER A 70 17.90 -2.24 -20.08
N LYS A 71 18.74 -1.90 -21.05
CA LYS A 71 20.21 -1.92 -20.92
C LYS A 71 20.77 -0.62 -21.46
N ASN A 72 21.70 -0.02 -20.69
CA ASN A 72 22.34 1.25 -21.08
C ASN A 72 21.31 2.36 -21.46
N ASN A 73 20.24 2.49 -20.66
CA ASN A 73 19.13 3.42 -20.84
C ASN A 73 18.36 3.25 -22.18
N LYS A 74 18.49 2.11 -22.83
CA LYS A 74 17.70 1.76 -24.01
C LYS A 74 16.79 0.58 -23.67
N PRO A 75 15.48 0.69 -23.96
CA PRO A 75 14.56 -0.43 -23.73
C PRO A 75 14.85 -1.54 -24.76
N ASP A 76 15.10 -2.74 -24.27
CA ASP A 76 15.31 -3.94 -25.08
C ASP A 76 14.01 -4.75 -25.24
N LEU A 77 13.13 -4.69 -24.24
CA LEU A 77 11.83 -5.35 -24.25
C LEU A 77 10.80 -4.51 -23.50
N ILE A 78 9.68 -4.22 -24.15
CA ILE A 78 8.48 -3.64 -23.54
C ILE A 78 7.31 -4.52 -23.96
N LYS A 79 6.65 -5.15 -23.00
CA LYS A 79 5.53 -6.07 -23.24
C LYS A 79 4.49 -5.98 -22.14
N THR A 80 3.25 -6.28 -22.52
CA THR A 80 2.11 -6.37 -21.60
C THR A 80 1.43 -7.72 -21.78
N TYR A 81 0.95 -8.29 -20.67
CA TYR A 81 0.32 -9.60 -20.63
C TYR A 81 -0.93 -9.54 -19.77
N GLY A 82 -2.04 -10.05 -20.29
CA GLY A 82 -3.31 -10.09 -19.59
C GLY A 82 -4.18 -8.85 -19.79
N TYR A 83 -4.94 -8.47 -18.77
CA TYR A 83 -6.05 -7.54 -18.91
C TYR A 83 -5.95 -6.35 -17.95
N GLU A 84 -6.33 -5.16 -18.43
CA GLU A 84 -6.55 -3.95 -17.65
C GLU A 84 -7.83 -4.07 -16.81
N ASP A 85 -8.86 -4.66 -17.44
CA ASP A 85 -10.15 -4.97 -16.83
C ASP A 85 -10.53 -6.40 -17.25
N LEU A 86 -10.58 -7.31 -16.27
CA LEU A 86 -10.88 -8.72 -16.50
C LEU A 86 -12.33 -8.93 -16.93
N ASP A 87 -13.26 -8.20 -16.34
CA ASP A 87 -14.69 -8.37 -16.58
C ASP A 87 -15.06 -7.95 -18.01
N ARG A 88 -14.45 -6.85 -18.46
CA ARG A 88 -14.64 -6.30 -19.82
C ARG A 88 -13.69 -6.90 -20.84
N LYS A 89 -12.77 -7.77 -20.41
CA LYS A 89 -11.73 -8.35 -21.26
C LYS A 89 -10.91 -7.30 -22.02
N LYS A 90 -10.70 -6.12 -21.38
CA LYS A 90 -9.88 -5.05 -21.94
C LYS A 90 -8.41 -5.43 -21.75
N PRO A 91 -7.62 -5.65 -22.82
CA PRO A 91 -6.23 -6.06 -22.69
C PRO A 91 -5.38 -4.92 -22.11
N LEU A 92 -4.30 -5.29 -21.44
CA LEU A 92 -3.24 -4.36 -21.05
C LEU A 92 -2.53 -3.80 -22.29
N SER A 93 -2.11 -2.55 -22.17
CA SER A 93 -1.32 -1.84 -23.17
C SER A 93 -0.16 -1.08 -22.51
N ASN A 94 0.75 -0.54 -23.31
CA ASN A 94 1.83 0.33 -22.83
C ASN A 94 1.31 1.64 -22.22
N GLN A 95 0.00 1.93 -22.37
CA GLN A 95 -0.67 3.09 -21.77
C GLN A 95 -1.45 2.74 -20.50
N SER A 96 -1.41 1.50 -20.06
CA SER A 96 -2.10 1.06 -18.85
C SER A 96 -1.40 1.61 -17.61
N SER A 97 -2.19 2.13 -16.67
CA SER A 97 -1.71 2.78 -15.46
C SER A 97 -1.86 1.86 -14.25
N PHE A 98 -0.78 1.66 -13.52
CA PHE A 98 -0.72 0.77 -12.37
C PHE A 98 -0.60 1.55 -11.05
N ARG A 99 -1.24 1.03 -10.00
CA ARG A 99 -0.96 1.47 -8.64
C ARG A 99 0.34 0.81 -8.17
N LEU A 100 1.29 1.63 -7.75
CA LEU A 100 2.62 1.13 -7.38
C LEU A 100 2.66 0.46 -6.00
N GLY A 101 1.63 0.66 -5.16
CA GLY A 101 1.67 0.15 -3.79
C GLY A 101 2.92 0.62 -3.05
N SER A 102 3.59 -0.28 -2.37
CA SER A 102 4.80 0.05 -1.59
C SER A 102 6.02 0.45 -2.42
N VAL A 103 6.01 0.24 -3.74
CA VAL A 103 7.06 0.79 -4.62
C VAL A 103 7.06 2.31 -4.60
N SER A 104 5.92 2.96 -4.28
CA SER A 104 5.85 4.42 -4.09
C SER A 104 6.73 4.96 -2.98
N LYS A 105 7.14 4.14 -2.01
CA LYS A 105 8.02 4.54 -0.91
C LYS A 105 9.37 5.10 -1.39
N GLN A 106 9.86 4.65 -2.53
CA GLN A 106 11.08 5.20 -3.12
C GLN A 106 10.98 6.71 -3.41
N PHE A 107 9.81 7.20 -3.82
CA PHE A 107 9.60 8.62 -4.08
C PHE A 107 9.56 9.44 -2.80
N THR A 108 8.99 8.88 -1.72
CA THR A 108 9.05 9.51 -0.39
C THR A 108 10.49 9.60 0.11
N ALA A 109 11.27 8.52 -0.05
CA ALA A 109 12.68 8.52 0.31
C ALA A 109 13.49 9.52 -0.53
N MET A 110 13.26 9.58 -1.85
CA MET A 110 13.90 10.54 -2.74
C MET A 110 13.57 11.98 -2.34
N ALA A 111 12.32 12.29 -1.99
CA ALA A 111 11.91 13.61 -1.51
C ALA A 111 12.74 14.07 -0.29
N LEU A 112 12.92 13.17 0.68
CA LEU A 112 13.76 13.44 1.85
C LEU A 112 15.25 13.58 1.50
N MET A 113 15.74 12.78 0.54
CA MET A 113 17.12 12.93 0.04
C MET A 113 17.34 14.30 -0.61
N ILE A 114 16.38 14.79 -1.39
CA ILE A 114 16.42 16.12 -2.01
C ILE A 114 16.46 17.20 -0.92
N LEU A 115 15.55 17.13 0.06
CA LEU A 115 15.51 18.10 1.16
C LEU A 115 16.80 18.08 2.00
N LYS A 116 17.37 16.88 2.23
CA LYS A 116 18.67 16.77 2.89
C LYS A 116 19.79 17.41 2.06
N ASN A 117 19.82 17.18 0.76
CA ASN A 117 20.82 17.78 -0.13
C ASN A 117 20.70 19.31 -0.23
N GLN A 118 19.54 19.85 0.16
CA GLN A 118 19.26 21.29 0.27
C GLN A 118 19.54 21.83 1.69
N ASP A 119 20.18 21.05 2.57
CA ASP A 119 20.47 21.38 3.98
C ASP A 119 19.21 21.78 4.80
N ARG A 120 18.04 21.27 4.43
CA ARG A 120 16.76 21.59 5.07
C ARG A 120 16.36 20.61 6.17
N LEU A 121 16.96 19.43 6.20
CA LEU A 121 16.78 18.42 7.25
C LEU A 121 18.02 17.51 7.36
N GLU A 122 18.13 16.83 8.51
CA GLU A 122 19.07 15.73 8.72
C GLU A 122 18.32 14.43 9.00
N TYR A 123 18.89 13.28 8.56
CA TYR A 123 18.23 11.98 8.80
C TYR A 123 18.13 11.63 10.28
N ASP A 124 19.04 12.13 11.09
CA ASP A 124 19.06 11.89 12.53
C ASP A 124 18.28 12.95 13.33
N ASP A 125 17.64 13.89 12.65
CA ASP A 125 16.67 14.79 13.28
C ASP A 125 15.47 14.01 13.82
N PRO A 126 15.02 14.32 15.05
CA PRO A 126 13.75 13.79 15.55
C PRO A 126 12.59 14.20 14.64
N ALA A 127 11.69 13.28 14.31
CA ALA A 127 10.50 13.58 13.52
C ALA A 127 9.64 14.67 14.16
N GLN A 128 9.63 14.75 15.49
CA GLN A 128 8.93 15.77 16.28
C GLN A 128 9.43 17.20 16.01
N LYS A 129 10.69 17.40 15.54
CA LYS A 129 11.20 18.70 15.12
C LYS A 129 10.36 19.33 14.00
N TYR A 130 9.80 18.51 13.15
CA TYR A 130 9.00 18.92 11.97
C TYR A 130 7.51 18.76 12.17
N LEU A 131 7.10 17.85 13.05
CA LEU A 131 5.70 17.53 13.37
C LEU A 131 5.55 17.56 14.90
N SER A 132 5.22 18.72 15.46
CA SER A 132 5.12 18.92 16.91
C SER A 132 4.08 18.01 17.60
N SER A 133 3.06 17.59 16.88
CA SER A 133 2.03 16.64 17.35
C SER A 133 2.48 15.19 17.28
N PHE A 134 3.63 14.85 16.69
CA PHE A 134 4.14 13.49 16.66
C PHE A 134 4.62 13.07 18.05
N PRO A 135 4.13 11.96 18.64
CA PRO A 135 4.23 11.72 20.09
C PRO A 135 5.58 11.15 20.56
N TYR A 136 6.48 10.75 19.62
CA TYR A 136 7.71 10.02 19.96
C TYR A 136 8.96 10.87 19.66
N GLY A 137 9.55 11.46 20.72
CA GLY A 137 10.71 12.35 20.59
C GLY A 137 12.02 11.65 20.21
N ASP A 138 12.11 10.33 20.41
CA ASP A 138 13.27 9.50 20.09
C ASP A 138 13.24 8.92 18.66
N VAL A 139 12.13 9.06 17.94
CA VAL A 139 12.00 8.58 16.57
C VAL A 139 12.57 9.62 15.60
N THR A 140 13.63 9.24 14.90
CA THR A 140 14.25 10.07 13.85
C THR A 140 13.70 9.78 12.47
N ILE A 141 13.97 10.65 11.50
CA ILE A 141 13.66 10.43 10.07
C ILE A 141 14.31 9.10 9.60
N ARG A 142 15.56 8.83 10.06
CA ARG A 142 16.25 7.57 9.74
C ARG A 142 15.46 6.36 10.22
N HIS A 143 14.96 6.37 11.44
CA HIS A 143 14.17 5.26 11.97
C HIS A 143 12.88 5.00 11.16
N LEU A 144 12.24 6.05 10.67
CA LEU A 144 11.05 5.93 9.80
C LEU A 144 11.43 5.36 8.43
N LEU A 145 12.52 5.87 7.81
CA LEU A 145 13.00 5.40 6.50
C LEU A 145 13.40 3.92 6.51
N THR A 146 14.03 3.46 7.59
CA THR A 146 14.60 2.11 7.70
C THR A 146 13.67 1.12 8.39
N HIS A 147 12.42 1.52 8.70
CA HIS A 147 11.45 0.66 9.39
C HIS A 147 11.91 0.17 10.78
N THR A 148 12.62 1.03 11.51
CA THR A 148 13.15 0.74 12.86
C THR A 148 12.55 1.65 13.93
N SER A 149 11.43 2.31 13.64
CA SER A 149 10.77 3.23 14.58
C SER A 149 9.99 2.57 15.71
N GLY A 150 9.54 1.34 15.51
CA GLY A 150 8.69 0.61 16.44
C GLY A 150 7.27 1.14 16.60
N ILE A 151 6.87 2.16 15.81
CA ILE A 151 5.50 2.73 15.86
C ILE A 151 4.48 1.75 15.28
N ALA A 152 3.27 1.73 15.85
CA ALA A 152 2.19 0.86 15.41
C ALA A 152 1.74 1.17 13.97
N ASP A 153 1.30 0.15 13.24
CA ASP A 153 0.76 0.35 11.89
C ASP A 153 -0.65 0.97 11.97
N TYR A 154 -0.88 2.02 11.18
CA TYR A 154 -2.16 2.75 11.21
C TYR A 154 -3.35 1.88 10.80
N ILE A 155 -3.12 0.82 10.02
CA ILE A 155 -4.18 -0.11 9.64
C ILE A 155 -4.66 -0.88 10.87
N GLU A 156 -3.74 -1.34 11.72
CA GLU A 156 -4.09 -2.00 12.98
C GLU A 156 -4.81 -1.05 13.93
N LEU A 157 -4.31 0.19 14.07
CA LEU A 157 -4.95 1.21 14.88
C LEU A 157 -6.37 1.55 14.39
N ALA A 158 -6.56 1.65 13.08
CA ALA A 158 -7.87 1.88 12.48
C ALA A 158 -8.83 0.73 12.74
N LEU A 159 -8.36 -0.52 12.68
CA LEU A 159 -9.16 -1.70 13.00
C LEU A 159 -9.51 -1.73 14.48
N GLU A 160 -8.58 -1.41 15.39
CA GLU A 160 -8.87 -1.31 16.82
C GLU A 160 -9.93 -0.25 17.13
N ASP A 161 -9.80 0.96 16.55
CA ASP A 161 -10.79 2.03 16.70
C ASP A 161 -12.17 1.59 16.16
N TYR A 162 -12.19 0.93 15.01
CA TYR A 162 -13.41 0.39 14.43
C TYR A 162 -14.06 -0.67 15.34
N PHE A 163 -13.31 -1.66 15.81
CA PHE A 163 -13.84 -2.67 16.71
C PHE A 163 -14.23 -2.11 18.08
N SER A 164 -13.46 -1.17 18.62
CA SER A 164 -13.81 -0.47 19.86
C SER A 164 -15.14 0.28 19.73
N PHE A 165 -15.36 0.94 18.58
CA PHE A 165 -16.65 1.59 18.28
C PHE A 165 -17.80 0.59 18.32
N PHE A 166 -17.63 -0.61 17.72
CA PHE A 166 -18.69 -1.65 17.71
C PHE A 166 -18.89 -2.32 19.06
N THR A 167 -17.85 -2.54 19.85
CA THR A 167 -17.98 -3.10 21.20
C THR A 167 -18.69 -2.13 22.15
N ASN A 168 -18.50 -0.83 21.98
CA ASN A 168 -19.21 0.21 22.73
C ASN A 168 -20.64 0.43 22.25
N ILE A 169 -20.95 0.13 20.99
CA ILE A 169 -22.31 0.16 20.41
C ILE A 169 -22.98 -1.22 20.49
N SER A 170 -22.61 -2.04 21.41
CA SER A 170 -23.15 -3.40 21.63
C SER A 170 -24.70 -3.50 21.66
N PHE A 171 -25.41 -2.42 21.49
CA PHE A 171 -26.87 -2.35 21.57
C PHE A 171 -27.60 -2.21 20.22
N TYR A 172 -26.91 -1.96 19.08
CA TYR A 172 -27.56 -1.64 17.80
C TYR A 172 -26.95 -2.34 16.59
N LEU A 173 -26.49 -3.59 16.72
CA LEU A 173 -26.09 -4.36 15.53
C LEU A 173 -27.35 -4.77 14.74
N ASN A 174 -27.71 -3.96 13.75
CA ASN A 174 -28.71 -4.34 12.76
C ASN A 174 -28.10 -5.43 11.84
N GLN A 175 -28.93 -6.41 11.46
CA GLN A 175 -28.61 -7.54 10.56
C GLN A 175 -27.90 -7.10 9.26
N SER A 176 -28.13 -5.86 8.83
CA SER A 176 -27.50 -5.24 7.68
C SER A 176 -25.97 -5.09 7.80
N MET A 177 -25.47 -4.91 9.01
CA MET A 177 -24.03 -4.77 9.26
C MET A 177 -23.28 -6.12 9.19
N VAL A 178 -23.93 -7.20 9.63
CA VAL A 178 -23.36 -8.56 9.53
C VAL A 178 -23.27 -8.97 8.04
N ASN A 179 -24.26 -8.62 7.23
CA ASN A 179 -24.27 -8.88 5.81
C ASN A 179 -23.18 -8.08 5.06
N LEU A 180 -22.80 -6.90 5.56
CA LEU A 180 -21.75 -6.06 5.00
C LEU A 180 -20.40 -6.79 4.94
N PHE A 181 -20.10 -7.63 5.94
CA PHE A 181 -18.84 -8.41 5.99
C PHE A 181 -18.92 -9.73 5.21
N TYR A 182 -20.11 -10.23 4.93
CA TYR A 182 -20.30 -11.58 4.38
C TYR A 182 -20.64 -11.67 2.89
N THR A 183 -21.18 -10.62 2.30
CA THR A 183 -21.72 -10.73 0.93
C THR A 183 -20.71 -10.49 -0.18
N GLY A 184 -19.49 -10.06 0.14
CA GLY A 184 -18.40 -9.93 -0.85
C GLY A 184 -18.71 -9.06 -2.07
N LYS A 185 -19.78 -8.25 -2.05
CA LYS A 185 -20.16 -7.38 -3.15
C LYS A 185 -19.50 -6.00 -2.98
N PRO A 186 -18.50 -5.66 -3.80
CA PRO A 186 -17.73 -4.41 -3.66
C PRO A 186 -18.56 -3.13 -3.84
N HIS A 187 -19.80 -3.24 -4.34
CA HIS A 187 -20.61 -2.08 -4.72
C HIS A 187 -21.38 -1.44 -3.56
N GLU A 188 -21.59 -2.15 -2.47
CA GLU A 188 -22.34 -1.64 -1.31
C GLU A 188 -21.46 -0.93 -0.27
N PHE A 189 -20.13 -1.00 -0.42
CA PHE A 189 -19.16 -0.40 0.50
C PHE A 189 -18.85 1.07 0.23
N LYS A 190 -19.44 1.68 -0.80
CA LYS A 190 -19.07 3.03 -1.23
C LYS A 190 -19.35 4.14 -0.21
N ASP A 191 -20.26 3.94 0.70
CA ASP A 191 -20.77 5.01 1.55
C ASP A 191 -20.24 4.97 3.01
N HIS A 192 -19.41 3.99 3.37
CA HIS A 192 -19.00 3.78 4.77
C HIS A 192 -17.49 3.75 5.00
N TYR A 193 -16.65 3.89 3.98
CA TYR A 193 -15.20 3.99 4.17
C TYR A 193 -14.81 5.44 4.45
N THR A 194 -14.44 5.71 5.68
CA THR A 194 -13.65 6.89 5.98
C THR A 194 -12.27 6.68 5.36
N VAL A 195 -11.98 7.37 4.26
CA VAL A 195 -10.64 7.37 3.70
C VAL A 195 -9.77 8.23 4.61
N LEU A 196 -8.81 7.61 5.26
CA LEU A 196 -7.88 8.28 6.15
C LEU A 196 -6.93 9.19 5.34
N THR A 197 -6.85 10.45 5.75
CA THR A 197 -5.81 11.37 5.28
C THR A 197 -4.50 11.13 6.06
N SER A 198 -3.39 11.68 5.57
CA SER A 198 -2.13 11.63 6.32
C SER A 198 -2.21 12.30 7.70
N ALA A 199 -3.04 13.37 7.81
CA ALA A 199 -3.30 14.04 9.08
C ALA A 199 -4.11 13.16 10.04
N ASP A 200 -5.08 12.39 9.53
CA ASP A 200 -5.83 11.42 10.34
C ASP A 200 -4.91 10.33 10.90
N VAL A 201 -3.97 9.85 10.08
CA VAL A 201 -2.96 8.87 10.53
C VAL A 201 -2.09 9.46 11.64
N LEU A 202 -1.62 10.69 11.51
CA LEU A 202 -0.85 11.35 12.58
C LEU A 202 -1.67 11.52 13.86
N SER A 203 -2.93 11.93 13.74
CA SER A 203 -3.86 12.05 14.87
C SER A 203 -4.06 10.70 15.57
N MET A 204 -4.25 9.65 14.79
CA MET A 204 -4.42 8.27 15.30
C MET A 204 -3.17 7.77 16.04
N VAL A 205 -1.99 7.99 15.48
CA VAL A 205 -0.71 7.66 16.14
C VAL A 205 -0.56 8.44 17.46
N SER A 206 -0.97 9.69 17.49
CA SER A 206 -0.92 10.53 18.70
C SER A 206 -1.91 10.06 19.77
N LYS A 207 -3.12 9.64 19.36
CA LYS A 207 -4.14 9.06 20.23
C LYS A 207 -3.68 7.75 20.86
N HIS A 208 -3.05 6.89 20.08
CA HIS A 208 -2.58 5.56 20.48
C HIS A 208 -1.07 5.52 20.77
N ARG A 209 -0.53 6.59 21.35
CA ARG A 209 0.91 6.72 21.65
C ARG A 209 1.49 5.60 22.54
N ASP A 210 0.67 4.91 23.27
CA ASP A 210 1.01 3.75 24.11
C ASP A 210 1.16 2.45 23.30
N LYS A 211 0.69 2.42 22.05
CA LYS A 211 0.77 1.28 21.13
C LYS A 211 2.09 1.27 20.36
N ARG A 212 3.18 1.16 21.07
CA ARG A 212 4.51 1.05 20.48
C ARG A 212 5.06 -0.35 20.67
N TYR A 213 5.58 -0.97 19.62
CA TYR A 213 6.06 -2.34 19.68
C TYR A 213 7.45 -2.48 20.33
N PHE A 214 8.34 -1.49 20.12
CA PHE A 214 9.70 -1.45 20.64
C PHE A 214 10.28 -0.02 20.54
N LEU A 215 11.39 0.25 21.21
CA LEU A 215 12.07 1.54 21.12
C LEU A 215 12.78 1.70 19.78
N SER A 216 12.89 2.95 19.28
CA SER A 216 13.51 3.23 17.99
C SER A 216 14.95 2.70 17.92
N GLY A 217 15.26 2.05 16.81
CA GLY A 217 16.56 1.45 16.55
C GLY A 217 16.76 0.01 17.08
N GLU A 218 15.86 -0.50 17.93
CA GLU A 218 16.05 -1.85 18.50
C GLU A 218 15.81 -2.99 17.51
N LYS A 219 14.80 -2.84 16.66
CA LYS A 219 14.37 -3.92 15.76
C LYS A 219 13.89 -3.36 14.45
N TYR A 220 13.81 -4.23 13.45
CA TYR A 220 13.15 -3.97 12.18
C TYR A 220 11.70 -4.47 12.23
N LEU A 221 10.76 -3.60 11.89
CA LEU A 221 9.38 -3.94 11.61
C LEU A 221 8.84 -3.02 10.53
N TYR A 222 8.47 -3.60 9.39
CA TYR A 222 7.90 -2.85 8.28
C TYR A 222 6.70 -2.03 8.72
N SER A 223 6.69 -0.72 8.42
CA SER A 223 5.66 0.21 8.84
C SER A 223 5.20 1.09 7.67
N ASN A 224 3.91 1.05 7.34
CA ASN A 224 3.30 2.01 6.43
C ASN A 224 3.13 3.37 7.11
N THR A 225 2.79 3.36 8.40
CA THR A 225 2.68 4.57 9.23
C THR A 225 3.94 5.44 9.13
N GLY A 226 5.12 4.81 9.22
CA GLY A 226 6.39 5.53 9.09
C GLY A 226 6.47 6.34 7.80
N TYR A 227 6.03 5.80 6.69
CA TYR A 227 6.08 6.50 5.40
C TYR A 227 4.98 7.55 5.21
N VAL A 228 3.84 7.41 5.88
CA VAL A 228 2.85 8.50 5.98
C VAL A 228 3.41 9.67 6.80
N ILE A 229 4.04 9.40 7.93
CA ILE A 229 4.70 10.44 8.75
C ILE A 229 5.82 11.14 7.94
N LEU A 230 6.62 10.39 7.18
CA LEU A 230 7.65 10.97 6.30
C LEU A 230 7.07 11.89 5.24
N SER A 231 5.91 11.58 4.64
CA SER A 231 5.27 12.48 3.68
C SER A 231 4.84 13.80 4.32
N LEU A 232 4.33 13.77 5.55
CA LEU A 232 3.99 14.98 6.32
C LEU A 232 5.23 15.80 6.69
N ILE A 233 6.36 15.14 6.98
CA ILE A 233 7.64 15.84 7.20
C ILE A 233 8.07 16.56 5.93
N VAL A 234 7.94 15.92 4.75
CA VAL A 234 8.22 16.58 3.46
C VAL A 234 7.35 17.83 3.30
N GLU A 235 6.04 17.73 3.55
CA GLU A 235 5.13 18.89 3.47
C GLU A 235 5.52 20.01 4.43
N SER A 236 5.80 19.66 5.67
CA SER A 236 6.21 20.63 6.70
C SER A 236 7.51 21.36 6.34
N VAL A 237 8.50 20.62 5.86
CA VAL A 237 9.81 21.19 5.47
C VAL A 237 9.70 21.95 4.16
N ALA A 238 8.99 21.43 3.18
CA ALA A 238 8.86 22.05 1.84
C ALA A 238 7.93 23.27 1.83
N GLY A 239 6.96 23.35 2.74
CA GLY A 239 5.96 24.41 2.78
C GLY A 239 4.93 24.29 1.64
N GLN A 240 4.77 23.08 1.07
CA GLN A 240 3.83 22.76 0.01
C GLN A 240 3.33 21.32 0.15
N SER A 241 2.28 20.97 -0.59
CA SER A 241 1.76 19.59 -0.55
C SER A 241 2.77 18.57 -1.05
N PHE A 242 2.71 17.37 -0.53
CA PHE A 242 3.57 16.26 -0.96
C PHE A 242 3.43 15.97 -2.46
N GLU A 243 2.21 16.03 -3.00
CA GLU A 243 1.94 15.90 -4.45
C GLU A 243 2.73 16.96 -5.24
N SER A 244 2.59 18.25 -4.86
CA SER A 244 3.28 19.35 -5.55
C SER A 244 4.80 19.19 -5.49
N PHE A 245 5.32 18.77 -4.33
CA PHE A 245 6.76 18.54 -4.18
C PHE A 245 7.27 17.43 -5.10
N LEU A 246 6.57 16.28 -5.16
CA LEU A 246 6.95 15.18 -6.05
C LEU A 246 6.91 15.59 -7.52
N ASP A 247 5.87 16.33 -7.93
CA ASP A 247 5.75 16.83 -9.30
C ASP A 247 6.91 17.74 -9.67
N GLN A 248 7.20 18.74 -8.83
CA GLN A 248 8.19 19.78 -9.13
C GLN A 248 9.64 19.27 -9.01
N GLU A 249 9.93 18.47 -8.02
CA GLU A 249 11.31 18.05 -7.70
C GLU A 249 11.70 16.72 -8.33
N ILE A 250 10.72 15.87 -8.71
CA ILE A 250 11.01 14.54 -9.22
C ILE A 250 10.37 14.31 -10.60
N PHE A 251 9.02 14.37 -10.71
CA PHE A 251 8.37 13.86 -11.92
C PHE A 251 8.63 14.75 -13.13
N ILE A 252 8.53 16.06 -13.01
CA ILE A 252 8.79 17.01 -14.10
C ILE A 252 10.27 16.99 -14.50
N PRO A 253 11.26 17.15 -13.58
CA PRO A 253 12.67 17.13 -13.96
C PRO A 253 13.12 15.83 -14.60
N MET A 254 12.56 14.70 -14.18
CA MET A 254 12.86 13.37 -14.71
C MET A 254 12.02 12.99 -15.93
N LYS A 255 11.15 13.89 -16.41
CA LYS A 255 10.25 13.67 -17.55
C LYS A 255 9.35 12.44 -17.36
N MET A 256 8.87 12.21 -16.14
CA MET A 256 7.98 11.12 -15.78
C MET A 256 6.51 11.50 -16.05
N GLU A 257 6.20 11.83 -17.30
CA GLU A 257 4.92 12.43 -17.73
C GLU A 257 3.68 11.55 -17.43
N ASN A 258 3.87 10.23 -17.27
CA ASN A 258 2.81 9.26 -17.00
C ASN A 258 2.81 8.78 -15.53
N THR A 259 3.55 9.46 -14.65
CA THR A 259 3.57 9.20 -13.21
C THR A 259 2.88 10.34 -12.49
N SER A 260 1.97 10.03 -11.57
CA SER A 260 1.27 11.05 -10.81
C SER A 260 0.90 10.53 -9.43
N PHE A 261 0.76 11.46 -8.50
CA PHE A 261 0.13 11.20 -7.23
C PHE A 261 -1.38 10.97 -7.44
N TRP A 262 -1.92 9.93 -6.81
CA TRP A 262 -3.34 9.64 -6.91
C TRP A 262 -4.02 9.87 -5.56
N ASN A 263 -5.01 10.76 -5.58
CA ASN A 263 -5.83 11.05 -4.42
C ASN A 263 -7.31 10.79 -4.76
N LEU A 264 -7.93 9.93 -3.98
CA LEU A 264 -9.35 9.56 -4.14
C LEU A 264 -10.30 10.76 -4.06
N PHE A 265 -9.96 11.75 -3.22
CA PHE A 265 -10.85 12.89 -2.96
C PHE A 265 -10.76 13.98 -4.03
N THR A 266 -9.53 14.26 -4.49
CA THR A 266 -9.30 15.40 -5.38
C THR A 266 -9.33 15.03 -6.85
N LYS A 267 -9.00 13.78 -7.20
CA LYS A 267 -8.85 13.35 -8.60
C LYS A 267 -9.35 11.91 -8.85
N PRO A 268 -10.60 11.56 -8.49
CA PRO A 268 -11.08 10.17 -8.59
C PRO A 268 -11.05 9.61 -10.02
N ASN A 269 -11.12 10.46 -11.06
CA ASN A 269 -11.31 10.06 -12.45
C ASN A 269 -10.20 10.51 -13.41
N LYS A 270 -9.07 11.04 -12.93
CA LYS A 270 -8.02 11.59 -13.81
C LYS A 270 -7.05 10.56 -14.39
N ILE A 271 -6.96 9.37 -13.82
CA ILE A 271 -6.05 8.35 -14.32
C ILE A 271 -6.77 7.53 -15.39
N LYS A 272 -6.36 7.75 -16.63
CA LYS A 272 -6.81 6.96 -17.78
C LYS A 272 -6.21 5.56 -17.74
N ASN A 273 -6.92 4.59 -18.32
CA ASN A 273 -6.45 3.21 -18.49
C ASN A 273 -5.94 2.56 -17.18
N ARG A 274 -6.62 2.84 -16.07
CA ARG A 274 -6.24 2.31 -14.77
C ARG A 274 -6.53 0.81 -14.70
N VAL A 275 -5.49 0.04 -14.40
CA VAL A 275 -5.61 -1.41 -14.19
C VAL A 275 -6.41 -1.68 -12.91
N GLN A 276 -7.41 -2.53 -13.01
CA GLN A 276 -8.14 -3.06 -11.86
C GLN A 276 -7.24 -4.05 -11.11
N GLY A 277 -7.19 -3.92 -9.79
CA GLY A 277 -6.50 -4.89 -8.96
C GLY A 277 -7.21 -6.25 -9.01
N LEU A 278 -6.46 -7.32 -9.17
CA LEU A 278 -6.98 -8.68 -9.24
C LEU A 278 -7.05 -9.37 -7.87
N SER A 279 -6.62 -8.71 -6.81
CA SER A 279 -6.65 -9.23 -5.44
C SER A 279 -7.76 -8.54 -4.65
N LEU A 280 -8.48 -9.32 -3.85
CA LEU A 280 -9.48 -8.82 -2.91
C LEU A 280 -8.85 -8.05 -1.73
N ILE A 281 -7.52 -8.10 -1.59
CA ILE A 281 -6.75 -7.39 -0.56
C ILE A 281 -5.98 -6.26 -1.25
N HIS A 282 -6.68 -5.18 -1.56
CA HIS A 282 -6.06 -3.94 -1.96
C HIS A 282 -6.51 -2.85 -1.01
N ILE A 283 -5.65 -2.63 -0.10
CA ILE A 283 -5.65 -1.47 0.78
C ILE A 283 -4.87 -0.38 0.09
#